data_799aa937cf4d8f6dade9800140cad560
#
_entry.id   799aa937cf4d8f6dade9800140cad560
#
_cell.length_a   1.000
_cell.length_b   1.000
_cell.length_c   1.000
_cell.angle_alpha   90.00
_cell.angle_beta   90.00
_cell.angle_gamma   90.00
#
_symmetry.space_group_name_H-M   'P 1'
#
loop_
_entity.id
_entity.type
_entity.pdbx_description
1 polymer ?
#
loop_
_entity_poly.entity_id
_entity_poly.type
_entity_poly.pdbx_seq_one_letter_code
_entity_poly.pdbx_strand_id
1 'polypeptide(L)'
;MDRYDPNTFFSSIDTQGRYAYSNQPLILSWNLARFAETLIPLIDKDQDKAIELLSEKIISIKSSYEQEWLKIMAKKIGITVIKNNDLKLLNNLLDIMNDNDTDFTLTFRYLSELIIGDENLFYNLFKSKEKIIKWVINWKGRI
;
A
#
# COMPACT_ATOMS: atom_id res chain seq x y z
N MET A 1 3.10 12.70 -2.53
CA MET A 1 3.16 12.70 -1.05
C MET A 1 4.64 12.73 -0.70
N ASP A 2 5.11 13.80 -0.09
CA ASP A 2 6.51 13.88 0.31
C ASP A 2 6.70 13.03 1.57
N ARG A 3 6.25 13.51 2.72
CA ARG A 3 6.26 12.74 3.95
C ARG A 3 5.23 11.60 3.92
N TYR A 4 5.64 10.40 4.30
CA TYR A 4 4.72 9.28 4.44
C TYR A 4 3.86 9.45 5.70
N ASP A 5 2.57 9.51 5.48
CA ASP A 5 1.56 9.48 6.54
C ASP A 5 0.31 8.77 5.96
N PRO A 6 -0.09 7.60 6.52
CA PRO A 6 -1.25 6.85 6.04
C PRO A 6 -2.55 7.64 6.13
N ASN A 7 -2.62 8.66 6.99
CA ASN A 7 -3.79 9.50 7.19
C ASN A 7 -3.80 10.77 6.31
N THR A 8 -2.79 10.95 5.45
CA THR A 8 -2.77 12.10 4.53
C THR A 8 -4.01 12.08 3.65
N PHE A 9 -4.77 13.18 3.67
CA PHE A 9 -5.86 13.46 2.74
C PHE A 9 -5.46 14.59 1.78
N PHE A 10 -5.98 14.54 0.56
CA PHE A 10 -5.50 15.38 -0.55
C PHE A 10 -6.52 16.45 -0.97
N SER A 11 -7.63 16.56 -0.25
CA SER A 11 -8.68 17.52 -0.54
C SER A 11 -9.15 18.20 0.74
N SER A 12 -9.26 19.53 0.73
CA SER A 12 -9.80 20.32 1.85
C SER A 12 -11.30 20.06 2.12
N ILE A 13 -12.00 19.44 1.17
CA ILE A 13 -13.41 19.07 1.32
C ILE A 13 -13.54 17.76 2.14
N ASP A 14 -12.52 16.94 2.13
CA ASP A 14 -12.49 15.66 2.88
C ASP A 14 -12.13 15.89 4.35
N THR A 15 -13.00 16.57 5.07
CA THR A 15 -12.76 16.96 6.47
C THR A 15 -12.66 15.78 7.44
N GLN A 16 -13.14 14.60 7.04
CA GLN A 16 -13.12 13.39 7.87
C GLN A 16 -12.05 12.37 7.42
N GLY A 17 -11.25 12.71 6.41
CA GLY A 17 -10.22 11.81 5.87
C GLY A 17 -10.79 10.53 5.23
N ARG A 18 -12.02 10.59 4.70
CA ARG A 18 -12.66 9.44 4.03
C ARG A 18 -11.79 8.89 2.90
N TYR A 19 -11.13 9.76 2.17
CA TYR A 19 -10.24 9.44 1.05
C TYR A 19 -8.77 9.59 1.42
N ALA A 20 -8.42 9.49 2.71
CA ALA A 20 -7.04 9.45 3.16
C ALA A 20 -6.28 8.32 2.46
N TYR A 21 -4.96 8.45 2.35
CA TYR A 21 -4.12 7.54 1.59
C TYR A 21 -4.39 6.06 1.91
N SER A 22 -4.42 5.69 3.20
CA SER A 22 -4.68 4.31 3.62
C SER A 22 -6.12 3.87 3.44
N ASN A 23 -7.07 4.80 3.34
CA ASN A 23 -8.50 4.50 3.19
C ASN A 23 -8.92 4.30 1.72
N GLN A 24 -8.08 4.68 0.76
CA GLN A 24 -8.42 4.63 -0.67
C GLN A 24 -8.88 3.24 -1.14
N PRO A 25 -8.25 2.11 -0.74
CA PRO A 25 -8.71 0.79 -1.15
C PRO A 25 -10.12 0.44 -0.64
N LEU A 26 -10.41 0.83 0.61
CA LEU A 26 -11.72 0.61 1.23
C LEU A 26 -12.81 1.41 0.52
N ILE A 27 -12.53 2.69 0.25
CA ILE A 27 -13.46 3.57 -0.44
C ILE A 27 -13.65 3.17 -1.91
N LEU A 28 -12.60 2.67 -2.56
CA LEU A 28 -12.73 2.09 -3.91
C LEU A 28 -13.76 0.95 -3.92
N SER A 29 -13.64 0.01 -2.98
CA SER A 29 -14.58 -1.11 -2.86
C SER A 29 -16.02 -0.63 -2.62
N TRP A 30 -16.21 0.40 -1.77
CA TRP A 30 -17.52 0.99 -1.54
C TRP A 30 -18.08 1.67 -2.80
N ASN A 31 -17.28 2.45 -3.51
CA ASN A 31 -17.70 3.11 -4.75
C ASN A 31 -18.09 2.08 -5.83
N LEU A 32 -17.31 1.01 -5.95
CA LEU A 32 -17.62 -0.07 -6.89
C LEU A 32 -18.90 -0.82 -6.52
N ALA A 33 -19.18 -1.00 -5.22
CA ALA A 33 -20.47 -1.56 -4.79
C ALA A 33 -21.64 -0.64 -5.18
N ARG A 34 -21.52 0.69 -4.99
CA ARG A 34 -22.56 1.64 -5.45
C ARG A 34 -22.74 1.63 -6.97
N PHE A 35 -21.65 1.50 -7.71
CA PHE A 35 -21.70 1.35 -9.16
C PHE A 35 -22.37 0.02 -9.57
N ALA A 36 -22.00 -1.09 -8.92
CA ALA A 36 -22.59 -2.40 -9.19
C ALA A 36 -24.11 -2.42 -9.01
N GLU A 37 -24.66 -1.70 -8.02
CA GLU A 37 -26.11 -1.57 -7.82
C GLU A 37 -26.81 -0.99 -9.07
N THR A 38 -26.18 -0.08 -9.79
CA THR A 38 -26.75 0.49 -11.03
C THR A 38 -26.75 -0.50 -12.19
N LEU A 39 -25.91 -1.54 -12.11
CA LEU A 39 -25.78 -2.55 -13.17
C LEU A 39 -26.72 -3.75 -12.97
N ILE A 40 -27.36 -3.92 -11.81
CA ILE A 40 -28.24 -5.07 -11.50
C ILE A 40 -29.19 -5.40 -12.66
N PRO A 41 -29.97 -4.44 -13.22
CA PRO A 41 -30.94 -4.74 -14.28
C PRO A 41 -30.30 -5.12 -15.62
N LEU A 42 -28.97 -4.94 -15.76
CA LEU A 42 -28.24 -5.27 -16.98
C LEU A 42 -27.52 -6.63 -16.90
N ILE A 43 -27.35 -7.19 -15.69
CA ILE A 43 -26.60 -8.42 -15.46
C ILE A 43 -27.47 -9.67 -15.68
N ASP A 44 -28.66 -9.72 -15.06
CA ASP A 44 -29.60 -10.84 -15.22
C ASP A 44 -31.05 -10.32 -15.07
N LYS A 45 -32.01 -11.01 -15.66
CA LYS A 45 -33.45 -10.74 -15.47
C LYS A 45 -33.92 -11.10 -14.05
N ASP A 46 -33.26 -12.07 -13.44
CA ASP A 46 -33.39 -12.44 -12.04
C ASP A 46 -32.49 -11.53 -11.19
N GLN A 47 -33.12 -10.63 -10.41
CA GLN A 47 -32.42 -9.68 -9.57
C GLN A 47 -31.54 -10.34 -8.49
N ASP A 48 -32.02 -11.42 -7.85
CA ASP A 48 -31.30 -12.09 -6.79
C ASP A 48 -30.01 -12.69 -7.34
N LYS A 49 -30.09 -13.33 -8.50
CA LYS A 49 -28.92 -13.85 -9.20
C LYS A 49 -27.94 -12.74 -9.64
N ALA A 50 -28.44 -11.61 -10.12
CA ALA A 50 -27.59 -10.46 -10.47
C ALA A 50 -26.84 -9.91 -9.24
N ILE A 51 -27.52 -9.80 -8.10
CA ILE A 51 -26.94 -9.36 -6.83
C ILE A 51 -25.85 -10.33 -6.36
N GLU A 52 -26.12 -11.64 -6.41
CA GLU A 52 -25.12 -12.67 -6.04
C GLU A 52 -23.84 -12.54 -6.87
N LEU A 53 -23.95 -12.51 -8.20
CA LEU A 53 -22.83 -12.38 -9.13
C LEU A 53 -22.00 -11.10 -8.88
N LEU A 54 -22.68 -9.96 -8.69
CA LEU A 54 -22.01 -8.69 -8.43
C LEU A 54 -21.34 -8.68 -7.05
N SER A 55 -21.99 -9.25 -6.03
CA SER A 55 -21.44 -9.35 -4.67
C SER A 55 -20.16 -10.18 -4.64
N GLU A 56 -20.12 -11.32 -5.30
CA GLU A 56 -18.91 -12.14 -5.43
C GLU A 56 -17.76 -11.34 -6.07
N LYS A 57 -18.04 -10.54 -7.12
CA LYS A 57 -17.04 -9.69 -7.77
C LYS A 57 -16.52 -8.61 -6.83
N ILE A 58 -17.39 -7.93 -6.10
CA ILE A 58 -16.98 -6.89 -5.12
C ILE A 58 -16.12 -7.49 -4.01
N ILE A 59 -16.49 -8.65 -3.47
CA ILE A 59 -15.71 -9.35 -2.42
C ILE A 59 -14.32 -9.72 -2.96
N SER A 60 -14.20 -10.15 -4.21
CA SER A 60 -12.91 -10.53 -4.81
C SER A 60 -11.95 -9.35 -5.01
N ILE A 61 -12.45 -8.11 -5.08
CA ILE A 61 -11.62 -6.91 -5.29
C ILE A 61 -10.61 -6.71 -4.17
N LYS A 62 -11.02 -6.94 -2.93
CA LYS A 62 -10.13 -6.77 -1.77
C LYS A 62 -8.90 -7.68 -1.87
N SER A 63 -9.10 -8.97 -2.12
CA SER A 63 -8.00 -9.94 -2.23
C SER A 63 -7.11 -9.65 -3.44
N SER A 64 -7.70 -9.25 -4.56
CA SER A 64 -6.95 -8.84 -5.76
C SER A 64 -6.09 -7.61 -5.50
N TYR A 65 -6.65 -6.60 -4.81
CA TYR A 65 -5.91 -5.40 -4.43
C TYR A 65 -4.72 -5.74 -3.52
N GLU A 66 -4.92 -6.53 -2.46
CA GLU A 66 -3.87 -6.93 -1.52
C GLU A 66 -2.72 -7.65 -2.22
N GLN A 67 -3.03 -8.55 -3.16
CA GLN A 67 -2.02 -9.26 -3.95
C GLN A 67 -1.24 -8.33 -4.88
N GLU A 68 -1.92 -7.46 -5.61
CA GLU A 68 -1.26 -6.53 -6.54
C GLU A 68 -0.46 -5.45 -5.79
N TRP A 69 -0.99 -4.94 -4.68
CA TRP A 69 -0.26 -4.03 -3.81
C TRP A 69 1.05 -4.65 -3.31
N LEU A 70 0.97 -5.90 -2.80
CA LEU A 70 2.16 -6.62 -2.34
C LEU A 70 3.19 -6.80 -3.46
N LYS A 71 2.76 -7.18 -4.67
CA LYS A 71 3.66 -7.32 -5.84
C LYS A 71 4.35 -6.01 -6.20
N ILE A 72 3.59 -4.90 -6.24
CA ILE A 72 4.13 -3.58 -6.60
C ILE A 72 5.10 -3.09 -5.53
N MET A 73 4.73 -3.21 -4.26
CA MET A 73 5.57 -2.76 -3.14
C MET A 73 6.83 -3.62 -2.99
N ALA A 74 6.74 -4.93 -3.19
CA ALA A 74 7.89 -5.84 -3.18
C ALA A 74 8.92 -5.45 -4.25
N LYS A 75 8.46 -5.11 -5.46
CA LYS A 75 9.35 -4.62 -6.54
C LYS A 75 10.07 -3.32 -6.17
N LYS A 76 9.42 -2.41 -5.42
CA LYS A 76 10.05 -1.15 -4.96
C LYS A 76 11.24 -1.38 -4.02
N ILE A 77 11.26 -2.51 -3.33
CA ILE A 77 12.37 -2.89 -2.44
C ILE A 77 13.25 -4.01 -3.04
N GLY A 78 13.18 -4.23 -4.36
CA GLY A 78 14.04 -5.16 -5.07
C GLY A 78 13.63 -6.65 -4.98
N ILE A 79 12.45 -6.96 -4.43
CA ILE A 79 11.95 -8.33 -4.32
C ILE A 79 11.12 -8.68 -5.56
N THR A 80 11.56 -9.67 -6.33
CA THR A 80 10.89 -10.14 -7.55
C THR A 80 10.06 -11.41 -7.34
N VAL A 81 10.44 -12.24 -6.36
CA VAL A 81 9.74 -13.48 -5.98
C VAL A 81 9.26 -13.34 -4.54
N ILE A 82 7.94 -13.26 -4.36
CA ILE A 82 7.30 -13.01 -3.04
C ILE A 82 7.37 -14.26 -2.17
N LYS A 83 7.70 -14.08 -0.89
CA LYS A 83 7.69 -15.10 0.18
C LYS A 83 6.80 -14.66 1.34
N ASN A 84 6.44 -15.60 2.22
CA ASN A 84 5.46 -15.39 3.30
C ASN A 84 5.74 -14.19 4.23
N ASN A 85 7.01 -13.81 4.44
CA ASN A 85 7.37 -12.72 5.34
C ASN A 85 7.51 -11.35 4.66
N ASP A 86 7.36 -11.25 3.34
CA ASP A 86 7.60 -10.00 2.61
C ASP A 86 6.56 -8.93 2.91
N LEU A 87 5.30 -9.32 3.14
CA LEU A 87 4.27 -8.39 3.60
C LEU A 87 4.64 -7.74 4.94
N LYS A 88 5.15 -8.54 5.88
CA LYS A 88 5.60 -8.02 7.19
C LYS A 88 6.81 -7.09 7.05
N LEU A 89 7.75 -7.43 6.18
CA LEU A 89 8.92 -6.60 5.89
C LEU A 89 8.50 -5.24 5.32
N LEU A 90 7.55 -5.21 4.38
CA LEU A 90 7.02 -3.98 3.79
C LEU A 90 6.25 -3.12 4.80
N ASN A 91 5.35 -3.73 5.57
CA ASN A 91 4.59 -3.00 6.58
C ASN A 91 5.53 -2.40 7.65
N ASN A 92 6.53 -3.13 8.09
CA ASN A 92 7.52 -2.61 9.03
C ASN A 92 8.29 -1.40 8.47
N LEU A 93 8.61 -1.38 7.16
CA LEU A 93 9.21 -0.21 6.53
C LEU A 93 8.27 0.98 6.58
N LEU A 94 7.02 0.79 6.20
CA LEU A 94 6.03 1.85 6.20
C LEU A 94 5.78 2.42 7.61
N ASP A 95 5.72 1.56 8.63
CA ASP A 95 5.60 1.98 10.03
C ASP A 95 6.80 2.81 10.47
N ILE A 96 8.03 2.39 10.13
CA ILE A 96 9.25 3.15 10.43
C ILE A 96 9.25 4.50 9.71
N MET A 97 8.79 4.54 8.46
CA MET A 97 8.69 5.78 7.70
C MET A 97 7.69 6.76 8.35
N ASN A 98 6.54 6.27 8.78
CA ASN A 98 5.53 7.06 9.47
C ASN A 98 6.05 7.61 10.81
N ASP A 99 6.69 6.76 11.63
CA ASP A 99 7.29 7.15 12.91
C ASP A 99 8.35 8.25 12.76
N ASN A 100 8.99 8.37 11.61
CA ASN A 100 10.10 9.29 11.33
C ASN A 100 9.71 10.48 10.43
N ASP A 101 8.47 10.58 10.00
CA ASP A 101 8.03 11.57 8.99
C ASP A 101 8.86 11.52 7.70
N THR A 102 9.26 10.34 7.27
CA THR A 102 10.23 10.14 6.19
C THR A 102 9.60 10.38 4.81
N ASP A 103 10.37 10.95 3.89
CA ASP A 103 9.93 11.13 2.50
C ASP A 103 9.70 9.77 1.82
N PHE A 104 8.49 9.60 1.27
CA PHE A 104 8.05 8.35 0.66
C PHE A 104 8.87 7.99 -0.58
N THR A 105 9.04 8.93 -1.47
CA THR A 105 9.72 8.71 -2.75
C THR A 105 11.21 8.49 -2.56
N LEU A 106 11.84 9.34 -1.75
CA LEU A 106 13.28 9.27 -1.49
C LEU A 106 13.67 8.01 -0.74
N THR A 107 12.82 7.50 0.16
CA THR A 107 13.08 6.24 0.86
C THR A 107 13.30 5.09 -0.13
N PHE A 108 12.38 4.90 -1.08
CA PHE A 108 12.53 3.83 -2.07
C PHE A 108 13.67 4.10 -3.07
N ARG A 109 13.89 5.37 -3.43
CA ARG A 109 14.99 5.74 -4.34
C ARG A 109 16.36 5.45 -3.74
N TYR A 110 16.56 5.80 -2.46
CA TYR A 110 17.86 5.65 -1.82
C TYR A 110 18.15 4.23 -1.31
N LEU A 111 17.21 3.28 -1.43
CA LEU A 111 17.52 1.86 -1.24
C LEU A 111 18.57 1.35 -2.23
N SER A 112 18.63 1.91 -3.45
CA SER A 112 19.69 1.58 -4.40
C SER A 112 21.07 2.02 -3.92
N GLU A 113 21.15 3.18 -3.26
CA GLU A 113 22.39 3.72 -2.72
C GLU A 113 22.98 2.82 -1.60
N LEU A 114 22.11 2.20 -0.80
CA LEU A 114 22.53 1.21 0.19
C LEU A 114 23.21 -0.02 -0.41
N ILE A 115 22.87 -0.39 -1.64
CA ILE A 115 23.45 -1.55 -2.34
C ILE A 115 24.83 -1.20 -2.90
N ILE A 116 24.99 0.02 -3.43
CA ILE A 116 26.27 0.48 -3.98
C ILE A 116 27.24 1.01 -2.94
N GLY A 117 26.82 1.10 -1.67
CA GLY A 117 27.69 1.45 -0.54
C GLY A 117 27.62 2.90 -0.05
N ASP A 118 26.78 3.76 -0.65
CA ASP A 118 26.50 5.09 -0.10
C ASP A 118 25.28 5.05 0.81
N GLU A 119 25.53 4.74 2.08
CA GLU A 119 24.46 4.59 3.08
C GLU A 119 23.95 5.92 3.65
N ASN A 120 24.71 7.01 3.50
CA ASN A 120 24.42 8.28 4.15
C ASN A 120 23.10 8.90 3.67
N LEU A 121 22.84 8.89 2.37
CA LEU A 121 21.62 9.46 1.79
C LEU A 121 20.38 8.79 2.36
N PHE A 122 20.40 7.48 2.52
CA PHE A 122 19.26 6.73 3.05
C PHE A 122 19.05 6.98 4.55
N TYR A 123 20.09 6.78 5.37
CA TYR A 123 19.95 6.90 6.82
C TYR A 123 19.66 8.33 7.30
N ASN A 124 20.06 9.35 6.55
CA ASN A 124 19.78 10.74 6.88
C ASN A 124 18.29 11.13 6.65
N LEU A 125 17.50 10.30 6.00
CA LEU A 125 16.06 10.50 5.90
C LEU A 125 15.34 10.25 7.25
N PHE A 126 15.96 9.48 8.16
CA PHE A 126 15.33 9.02 9.40
C PHE A 126 15.83 9.80 10.61
N LYS A 127 14.91 10.30 11.44
CA LYS A 127 15.22 10.98 12.71
C LYS A 127 15.82 10.01 13.73
N SER A 128 15.29 8.78 13.80
CA SER A 128 15.79 7.69 14.63
C SER A 128 16.29 6.55 13.76
N LYS A 129 17.56 6.19 13.93
CA LYS A 129 18.22 5.19 13.06
C LYS A 129 18.10 3.75 13.55
N GLU A 130 17.73 3.52 14.81
CA GLU A 130 17.77 2.19 15.42
C GLU A 130 16.89 1.17 14.70
N LYS A 131 15.62 1.51 14.47
CA LYS A 131 14.66 0.61 13.83
C LYS A 131 15.02 0.36 12.36
N ILE A 132 15.42 1.42 11.63
CA ILE A 132 15.72 1.31 10.19
C ILE A 132 17.01 0.50 9.94
N ILE A 133 18.02 0.58 10.80
CA ILE A 133 19.23 -0.25 10.68
C ILE A 133 18.87 -1.73 10.80
N LYS A 134 18.05 -2.12 11.79
CA LYS A 134 17.57 -3.49 11.96
C LYS A 134 16.75 -3.96 10.73
N TRP A 135 15.92 -3.07 10.22
CA TRP A 135 15.15 -3.36 9.00
C TRP A 135 16.07 -3.60 7.80
N VAL A 136 17.07 -2.75 7.58
CA VAL A 136 18.03 -2.88 6.46
C VAL A 136 18.79 -4.20 6.51
N ILE A 137 19.21 -4.65 7.70
CA ILE A 137 19.87 -5.96 7.87
C ILE A 137 18.95 -7.09 7.40
N ASN A 138 17.69 -7.08 7.84
CA ASN A 138 16.70 -8.08 7.43
C ASN A 138 16.41 -8.02 5.92
N TRP A 139 16.31 -6.83 5.37
CA TRP A 139 16.07 -6.61 3.95
C TRP A 139 17.24 -7.09 3.08
N LYS A 140 18.49 -6.71 3.44
CA LYS A 140 19.70 -7.20 2.73
C LYS A 140 19.83 -8.73 2.76
N GLY A 141 19.39 -9.37 3.83
CA GLY A 141 19.35 -10.83 3.91
C GLY A 141 18.21 -11.48 3.11
N ARG A 142 17.24 -10.68 2.66
CA ARG A 142 16.07 -11.15 1.92
C ARG A 142 16.22 -11.00 0.39
N ILE A 143 16.90 -9.99 -0.11
CA ILE A 143 17.16 -9.72 -1.54
C ILE A 143 18.41 -10.49 -2.12
#